data_e1ce23f72e22bbeaaee27c4ef9f2d5f0
#
_entry.id   e1ce23f72e22bbeaaee27c4ef9f2d5f0
#
_cell.length_a   1.000
_cell.length_b   1.000
_cell.length_c   1.000
_cell.angle_alpha   90.00
_cell.angle_beta   90.00
_cell.angle_gamma   90.00
#
_symmetry.space_group_name_H-M   'P 1'
#
loop_
_entity.id
_entity.type
_entity.pdbx_description
1 polymer ?
#
loop_
_entity_poly.entity_id
_entity_poly.type
_entity_poly.pdbx_seq_one_letter_code
_entity_poly.pdbx_strand_id
1 'polypeptide(L)'
;MYDIVGKRNLWFAISAILTIPGLLFIVLGGLRPSIDFTGGTEWEVRHADEPTAAEMTSTLTDLGYEDALVTQLSDGYLRIRTEPIDLTPAEPPSPSPSASASISASVGASASAGPSAPASAEPSASAGPPVSASAEPSASADPSTSPSAELSASAQPSGSPGASASPSAQPSPGPIARGTEFADLEDQLADRLGPGDPRSLRTVGPIIGADLIRSSAVLIIIGELFLLGYLWMRFGFRFGTAAIVALLHDVILVVGTFAILGYFLNVEFDALFVTALLTIIAFSVHDTIVVFDRIRENRIRHAGESFGVIVNHSILQTMSRSIITSITVAVTLGALVLLGPPTIRTFGLALLLGVVSGTYSSIFNAAQILVAWNEWDARRRTRPGAAKPARSASR
;
A
#
# COMPACT_ATOMS: atom_id res chain seq x y z
N MET A 1 -38.89 6.15 -1.89
CA MET A 1 -37.58 5.79 -1.33
C MET A 1 -36.77 5.13 -2.43
N TYR A 2 -35.53 5.52 -2.66
CA TYR A 2 -34.73 4.94 -3.74
C TYR A 2 -34.40 3.48 -3.37
N ASP A 3 -34.70 2.54 -4.28
CA ASP A 3 -34.45 1.12 -4.05
C ASP A 3 -33.11 0.71 -4.67
N ILE A 4 -32.08 0.68 -3.82
CA ILE A 4 -30.72 0.27 -4.19
C ILE A 4 -30.60 -1.25 -4.18
N VAL A 5 -31.20 -1.89 -3.18
CA VAL A 5 -31.13 -3.34 -2.99
C VAL A 5 -31.89 -4.10 -4.08
N GLY A 6 -33.05 -3.61 -4.52
CA GLY A 6 -33.79 -4.22 -5.63
C GLY A 6 -33.04 -4.21 -6.95
N LYS A 7 -32.12 -3.26 -7.15
CA LYS A 7 -31.28 -3.14 -8.35
C LYS A 7 -29.92 -3.85 -8.23
N ARG A 8 -29.73 -4.76 -7.28
CA ARG A 8 -28.43 -5.42 -7.02
C ARG A 8 -27.79 -6.07 -8.24
N ASN A 9 -28.58 -6.66 -9.14
CA ASN A 9 -28.03 -7.28 -10.35
C ASN A 9 -27.38 -6.25 -11.28
N LEU A 10 -27.90 -5.02 -11.30
CA LEU A 10 -27.29 -3.90 -12.04
C LEU A 10 -25.94 -3.54 -11.44
N TRP A 11 -25.85 -3.46 -10.10
CA TRP A 11 -24.59 -3.12 -9.42
C TRP A 11 -23.54 -4.21 -9.61
N PHE A 12 -23.92 -5.47 -9.50
CA PHE A 12 -23.01 -6.58 -9.81
C PHE A 12 -22.57 -6.61 -11.26
N ALA A 13 -23.46 -6.26 -12.20
CA ALA A 13 -23.10 -6.16 -13.62
C ALA A 13 -22.08 -5.01 -13.86
N ILE A 14 -22.28 -3.84 -13.24
CA ILE A 14 -21.32 -2.73 -13.30
C ILE A 14 -19.97 -3.16 -12.72
N SER A 15 -19.95 -3.79 -11.54
CA SER A 15 -18.74 -4.33 -10.95
C SER A 15 -18.02 -5.32 -11.87
N ALA A 16 -18.76 -6.24 -12.49
CA ALA A 16 -18.19 -7.22 -13.42
C ALA A 16 -17.61 -6.54 -14.67
N ILE A 17 -18.28 -5.55 -15.24
CA ILE A 17 -17.80 -4.79 -16.40
C ILE A 17 -16.50 -4.03 -16.07
N LEU A 18 -16.35 -3.56 -14.83
CA LEU A 18 -15.16 -2.83 -14.41
C LEU A 18 -14.01 -3.78 -14.05
N THR A 19 -14.30 -4.93 -13.43
CA THR A 19 -13.25 -5.83 -12.91
C THR A 19 -12.78 -6.88 -13.91
N ILE A 20 -13.69 -7.42 -14.79
CA ILE A 20 -13.33 -8.48 -15.72
C ILE A 20 -12.26 -8.05 -16.73
N PRO A 21 -12.34 -6.86 -17.39
CA PRO A 21 -11.26 -6.41 -18.26
C PRO A 21 -9.93 -6.28 -17.51
N GLY A 22 -9.94 -5.70 -16.30
CA GLY A 22 -8.76 -5.59 -15.46
C GLY A 22 -8.13 -6.96 -15.18
N LEU A 23 -8.92 -7.94 -14.78
CA LEU A 23 -8.46 -9.30 -14.53
C LEU A 23 -7.87 -9.94 -15.80
N LEU A 24 -8.50 -9.71 -16.96
CA LEU A 24 -7.97 -10.20 -18.23
C LEU A 24 -6.59 -9.61 -18.53
N PHE A 25 -6.41 -8.30 -18.34
CA PHE A 25 -5.11 -7.66 -18.60
C PHE A 25 -4.05 -8.02 -17.55
N ILE A 26 -4.41 -8.36 -16.32
CA ILE A 26 -3.48 -8.95 -15.34
C ILE A 26 -2.93 -10.29 -15.89
N VAL A 27 -3.80 -11.16 -16.42
CA VAL A 27 -3.42 -12.47 -16.97
C VAL A 27 -2.60 -12.32 -18.26
N LEU A 28 -2.89 -11.30 -19.08
CA LEU A 28 -2.15 -10.98 -20.30
C LEU A 28 -0.78 -10.34 -20.04
N GLY A 29 -0.36 -10.19 -18.78
CA GLY A 29 0.93 -9.61 -18.44
C GLY A 29 0.98 -8.10 -18.60
N GLY A 30 -0.17 -7.40 -18.49
CA GLY A 30 -0.23 -5.95 -18.62
C GLY A 30 0.37 -5.18 -17.44
N LEU A 31 0.66 -5.84 -16.32
CA LEU A 31 1.34 -5.22 -15.19
C LEU A 31 2.82 -4.98 -15.51
N ARG A 32 3.25 -3.73 -15.38
CA ARG A 32 4.64 -3.33 -15.62
C ARG A 32 5.30 -2.87 -14.31
N PRO A 33 6.09 -3.75 -13.67
CA PRO A 33 6.85 -3.36 -12.49
C PRO A 33 8.00 -2.41 -12.86
N SER A 34 8.23 -1.39 -12.01
CA SER A 34 9.38 -0.48 -12.13
C SER A 34 10.69 -1.18 -11.72
N ILE A 35 11.80 -0.47 -11.84
CA ILE A 35 13.12 -0.96 -11.38
C ILE A 35 13.15 -1.31 -9.89
N ASP A 36 12.26 -0.77 -9.08
CA ASP A 36 12.15 -1.13 -7.67
C ASP A 36 11.92 -2.64 -7.47
N PHE A 37 11.22 -3.27 -8.41
CA PHE A 37 10.89 -4.69 -8.36
C PHE A 37 11.75 -5.58 -9.26
N THR A 38 12.17 -5.06 -10.41
CA THR A 38 12.94 -5.83 -11.39
C THR A 38 14.45 -5.70 -11.21
N GLY A 39 14.88 -4.67 -10.49
CA GLY A 39 16.25 -4.20 -10.53
C GLY A 39 16.51 -3.41 -11.81
N GLY A 40 17.65 -2.76 -11.87
CA GLY A 40 18.09 -1.97 -13.02
C GLY A 40 18.56 -0.58 -12.64
N THR A 41 19.05 0.14 -13.65
CA THR A 41 19.37 1.56 -13.55
C THR A 41 18.40 2.36 -14.41
N GLU A 42 17.83 3.40 -13.82
CA GLU A 42 16.91 4.33 -14.46
C GLU A 42 17.45 5.76 -14.28
N TRP A 43 17.52 6.49 -15.37
CA TRP A 43 17.86 7.92 -15.30
C TRP A 43 17.03 8.73 -16.30
N GLU A 44 16.83 9.99 -15.97
CA GLU A 44 16.16 10.94 -16.83
C GLU A 44 17.19 11.97 -17.28
N VAL A 45 17.36 12.10 -18.60
CA VAL A 45 18.35 12.99 -19.20
C VAL A 45 17.76 13.72 -20.41
N ARG A 46 18.21 14.94 -20.62
CA ARG A 46 17.96 15.69 -21.84
C ARG A 46 19.30 16.05 -22.47
N HIS A 47 19.52 15.60 -23.69
CA HIS A 47 20.71 15.93 -24.45
C HIS A 47 20.52 17.21 -25.29
N ALA A 48 21.62 17.91 -25.59
CA ALA A 48 21.60 19.17 -26.34
C ALA A 48 21.03 19.01 -27.76
N ASP A 49 21.23 17.84 -28.38
CA ASP A 49 20.76 17.54 -29.72
C ASP A 49 19.31 17.03 -29.77
N GLU A 50 18.64 16.98 -28.62
CA GLU A 50 17.24 16.50 -28.46
C GLU A 50 16.94 15.21 -29.24
N PRO A 51 17.69 14.11 -29.02
CA PRO A 51 17.48 12.85 -29.73
C PRO A 51 16.11 12.29 -29.50
N THR A 52 15.55 11.61 -30.49
CA THR A 52 14.33 10.85 -30.33
C THR A 52 14.57 9.60 -29.47
N ALA A 53 13.50 9.04 -28.89
CA ALA A 53 13.62 7.79 -28.14
C ALA A 53 14.21 6.64 -28.99
N ALA A 54 13.93 6.61 -30.29
CA ALA A 54 14.46 5.61 -31.22
C ALA A 54 15.97 5.78 -31.46
N GLU A 55 16.45 7.01 -31.64
CA GLU A 55 17.87 7.32 -31.81
C GLU A 55 18.66 6.99 -30.53
N MET A 56 18.12 7.36 -29.37
CA MET A 56 18.71 7.01 -28.07
C MET A 56 18.79 5.48 -27.89
N THR A 57 17.71 4.75 -28.22
CA THR A 57 17.70 3.29 -28.12
C THR A 57 18.77 2.66 -29.05
N SER A 58 18.87 3.13 -30.29
CA SER A 58 19.90 2.61 -31.22
C SER A 58 21.33 2.90 -30.73
N THR A 59 21.56 4.09 -30.19
CA THR A 59 22.87 4.48 -29.62
C THR A 59 23.24 3.60 -28.41
N LEU A 60 22.28 3.35 -27.51
CA LEU A 60 22.50 2.47 -26.35
C LEU A 60 22.75 1.01 -26.77
N THR A 61 22.03 0.52 -27.77
CA THR A 61 22.25 -0.82 -28.32
C THR A 61 23.66 -0.94 -28.94
N ASP A 62 24.12 0.08 -29.66
CA ASP A 62 25.48 0.13 -30.21
C ASP A 62 26.58 0.19 -29.13
N LEU A 63 26.24 0.67 -27.95
CA LEU A 63 27.12 0.72 -26.77
C LEU A 63 27.06 -0.56 -25.92
N GLY A 64 26.25 -1.54 -26.31
CA GLY A 64 26.15 -2.84 -25.66
C GLY A 64 24.97 -2.99 -24.69
N TYR A 65 24.10 -1.98 -24.58
CA TYR A 65 22.89 -2.01 -23.74
C TYR A 65 21.67 -2.42 -24.57
N GLU A 66 21.61 -3.69 -25.01
CA GLU A 66 20.56 -4.20 -25.89
C GLU A 66 19.15 -4.16 -25.26
N ASP A 67 19.07 -4.29 -23.92
CA ASP A 67 17.81 -4.27 -23.15
C ASP A 67 17.37 -2.86 -22.73
N ALA A 68 18.00 -1.80 -23.25
CA ALA A 68 17.67 -0.44 -22.89
C ALA A 68 16.25 -0.07 -23.35
N LEU A 69 15.43 0.33 -22.41
CA LEU A 69 14.09 0.87 -22.67
C LEU A 69 14.12 2.39 -22.56
N VAL A 70 13.85 3.07 -23.65
CA VAL A 70 13.82 4.53 -23.71
C VAL A 70 12.39 5.03 -23.88
N THR A 71 11.96 5.93 -23.00
CA THR A 71 10.62 6.54 -23.04
C THR A 71 10.76 8.06 -23.07
N GLN A 72 10.12 8.70 -24.03
CA GLN A 72 10.10 10.16 -24.12
C GLN A 72 9.07 10.75 -23.14
N LEU A 73 9.50 11.69 -22.32
CA LEU A 73 8.65 12.44 -21.40
C LEU A 73 8.12 13.71 -22.06
N SER A 74 7.01 14.23 -21.53
CA SER A 74 6.32 15.41 -22.09
C SER A 74 7.10 16.73 -21.97
N ASP A 75 8.18 16.75 -21.18
CA ASP A 75 9.03 17.92 -20.93
C ASP A 75 10.37 17.89 -21.68
N GLY A 76 10.49 17.00 -22.68
CA GLY A 76 11.68 16.87 -23.51
C GLY A 76 12.81 16.03 -22.91
N TYR A 77 12.57 15.46 -21.71
CA TYR A 77 13.48 14.49 -21.12
C TYR A 77 13.23 13.09 -21.71
N LEU A 78 14.31 12.30 -21.80
CA LEU A 78 14.25 10.88 -22.07
C LEU A 78 14.45 10.13 -20.75
N ARG A 79 13.55 9.22 -20.44
CA ARG A 79 13.73 8.25 -19.36
C ARG A 79 14.33 7.00 -19.96
N ILE A 80 15.50 6.63 -19.48
CA ILE A 80 16.27 5.48 -19.92
C ILE A 80 16.32 4.48 -18.79
N ARG A 81 16.08 3.22 -19.10
CA ARG A 81 16.17 2.10 -18.18
C ARG A 81 17.02 1.00 -18.80
N THR A 82 17.96 0.49 -18.00
CA THR A 82 18.87 -0.59 -18.39
C THR A 82 18.98 -1.62 -17.27
N GLU A 83 19.72 -2.68 -17.53
CA GLU A 83 20.25 -3.54 -16.46
C GLU A 83 21.03 -2.71 -15.43
N PRO A 84 21.26 -3.26 -14.22
CA PRO A 84 22.00 -2.53 -13.18
C PRO A 84 23.39 -2.15 -13.65
N ILE A 85 23.68 -0.85 -13.68
CA ILE A 85 24.99 -0.27 -14.00
C ILE A 85 25.73 -0.02 -12.68
N ASP A 86 26.99 -0.38 -12.60
CA ASP A 86 27.79 -0.17 -11.40
C ASP A 86 28.13 1.33 -11.23
N LEU A 87 27.70 1.90 -10.10
CA LEU A 87 27.97 3.26 -9.69
C LEU A 87 29.19 3.38 -8.77
N THR A 88 29.85 2.26 -8.46
CA THR A 88 31.07 2.28 -7.66
C THR A 88 32.27 2.58 -8.54
N PRO A 89 33.17 3.49 -8.14
CA PRO A 89 34.41 3.70 -8.87
C PRO A 89 35.20 2.39 -8.95
N ALA A 90 35.74 2.06 -10.11
CA ALA A 90 36.62 0.93 -10.27
C ALA A 90 37.73 1.01 -9.22
N GLU A 91 37.82 0.02 -8.35
CA GLU A 91 38.90 -0.05 -7.36
C GLU A 91 40.24 -0.08 -8.12
N PRO A 92 41.18 0.81 -7.82
CA PRO A 92 42.46 0.78 -8.49
C PRO A 92 43.07 -0.61 -8.33
N PRO A 93 43.66 -1.22 -9.38
CA PRO A 93 44.14 -2.59 -9.31
C PRO A 93 45.05 -2.74 -8.08
N SER A 94 44.61 -3.58 -7.17
CA SER A 94 45.37 -3.90 -5.95
C SER A 94 46.78 -4.31 -6.38
N PRO A 95 47.85 -3.70 -5.90
CA PRO A 95 49.19 -4.06 -6.33
C PRO A 95 49.39 -5.55 -6.04
N SER A 96 49.60 -6.32 -7.07
CA SER A 96 49.95 -7.75 -6.99
C SER A 96 50.96 -7.91 -5.87
N PRO A 97 50.81 -8.88 -4.96
CA PRO A 97 51.79 -9.12 -3.94
C PRO A 97 53.08 -9.60 -4.61
N SER A 98 54.01 -8.67 -4.79
CA SER A 98 55.36 -8.96 -5.22
C SER A 98 56.00 -9.90 -4.20
N ALA A 99 56.46 -10.99 -4.75
CA ALA A 99 57.24 -12.07 -4.18
C ALA A 99 57.89 -11.81 -2.82
N SER A 100 57.63 -12.73 -1.93
CA SER A 100 58.37 -13.18 -0.76
C SER A 100 59.81 -12.72 -0.69
N ALA A 101 60.13 -11.98 0.35
CA ALA A 101 61.43 -12.04 0.98
C ALA A 101 61.25 -12.72 2.33
N SER A 102 61.64 -13.95 2.39
CA SER A 102 61.84 -14.75 3.62
C SER A 102 62.93 -14.08 4.47
N ILE A 103 62.56 -13.63 5.64
CA ILE A 103 63.56 -13.44 6.71
C ILE A 103 63.06 -14.23 7.92
N SER A 104 63.71 -15.37 8.10
CA SER A 104 63.72 -16.10 9.34
C SER A 104 64.43 -15.26 10.43
N ALA A 105 63.78 -15.05 11.53
CA ALA A 105 64.44 -14.77 12.80
C ALA A 105 63.60 -15.37 13.93
N SER A 106 64.19 -16.31 14.52
CA SER A 106 63.78 -17.13 15.65
C SER A 106 63.85 -16.39 16.99
N VAL A 107 63.13 -16.99 17.92
CA VAL A 107 63.44 -17.05 19.40
C VAL A 107 62.80 -15.97 20.26
N GLY A 108 62.00 -16.44 21.21
CA GLY A 108 61.75 -15.78 22.49
C GLY A 108 60.45 -16.23 23.19
N ALA A 109 60.55 -17.37 23.87
CA ALA A 109 59.54 -17.88 24.80
C ALA A 109 59.45 -17.01 26.07
N SER A 110 58.26 -16.93 26.63
CA SER A 110 57.93 -17.06 28.08
C SER A 110 56.48 -16.54 28.27
N ALA A 111 55.55 -17.39 28.53
CA ALA A 111 55.01 -17.88 29.78
C ALA A 111 54.42 -16.79 30.68
N SER A 112 53.14 -16.85 30.95
CA SER A 112 52.57 -17.24 32.22
C SER A 112 51.25 -16.59 32.52
N ALA A 113 50.27 -17.46 32.84
CA ALA A 113 49.21 -17.36 33.83
C ALA A 113 47.95 -16.52 33.55
N GLY A 114 46.85 -17.27 33.36
CA GLY A 114 45.51 -16.86 33.78
C GLY A 114 45.38 -17.02 35.32
N PRO A 115 44.19 -17.23 35.90
CA PRO A 115 42.84 -16.75 35.62
C PRO A 115 42.24 -16.09 36.87
N SER A 116 41.08 -15.45 36.77
CA SER A 116 40.11 -15.41 37.90
C SER A 116 38.78 -14.74 37.51
N ALA A 117 37.71 -15.48 37.46
CA ALA A 117 36.42 -15.09 37.94
C ALA A 117 36.36 -15.45 39.45
N PRO A 118 35.35 -15.13 40.29
CA PRO A 118 33.94 -14.86 40.01
C PRO A 118 33.25 -13.90 41.02
N ALA A 119 31.92 -13.96 40.99
CA ALA A 119 30.90 -13.75 42.05
C ALA A 119 30.18 -12.41 42.08
N SER A 120 28.92 -12.44 41.75
CA SER A 120 27.70 -12.61 42.58
C SER A 120 27.48 -11.50 43.61
N ALA A 121 26.32 -10.82 43.45
CA ALA A 121 25.35 -10.59 44.52
C ALA A 121 24.09 -9.88 44.04
N GLU A 122 22.97 -10.57 43.96
CA GLU A 122 21.63 -10.13 44.39
C GLU A 122 21.59 -10.22 45.95
N PRO A 123 20.55 -9.84 46.69
CA PRO A 123 19.29 -9.13 46.45
C PRO A 123 18.92 -8.14 47.59
N SER A 124 17.73 -7.52 47.53
CA SER A 124 16.73 -7.27 48.62
C SER A 124 15.81 -6.15 48.23
N ALA A 125 14.56 -6.40 47.97
CA ALA A 125 13.39 -6.63 48.80
C ALA A 125 13.13 -5.49 49.83
N SER A 126 11.97 -4.80 49.71
CA SER A 126 10.99 -4.66 50.75
C SER A 126 10.00 -3.51 50.48
N ALA A 127 8.76 -3.87 50.39
CA ALA A 127 7.58 -3.55 51.16
C ALA A 127 6.75 -2.35 50.67
N GLY A 128 5.52 -2.72 50.30
CA GLY A 128 4.30 -1.91 50.22
C GLY A 128 3.66 -1.70 51.61
N PRO A 129 2.33 -1.58 51.68
CA PRO A 129 1.46 -0.45 51.48
C PRO A 129 0.95 0.11 52.84
N PRO A 130 -0.15 0.83 53.10
CA PRO A 130 -1.53 0.66 52.65
C PRO A 130 -2.47 1.90 52.59
N VAL A 131 -3.64 1.63 52.02
CA VAL A 131 -5.07 1.85 52.40
C VAL A 131 -5.71 3.24 52.52
N SER A 132 -6.87 3.28 51.85
CA SER A 132 -8.24 3.72 52.29
C SER A 132 -8.49 5.25 52.33
N ALA A 133 -9.61 5.77 51.96
CA ALA A 133 -10.99 5.31 51.93
C ALA A 133 -11.88 6.37 51.23
N SER A 134 -12.93 5.88 50.58
CA SER A 134 -14.35 6.26 50.61
C SER A 134 -14.74 7.73 50.86
N ALA A 135 -15.57 8.26 49.96
CA ALA A 135 -16.92 8.73 50.25
C ALA A 135 -17.62 9.30 49.01
N GLU A 136 -18.69 8.67 48.52
CA GLU A 136 -19.87 9.33 47.97
C GLU A 136 -20.72 9.90 49.09
N PRO A 137 -21.76 10.75 48.92
CA PRO A 137 -22.69 10.81 47.79
C PRO A 137 -23.36 12.19 47.47
N SER A 138 -24.12 12.20 46.38
CA SER A 138 -25.45 12.84 46.14
C SER A 138 -25.62 14.38 46.09
N ALA A 139 -26.10 14.92 45.00
CA ALA A 139 -27.49 15.29 44.72
C ALA A 139 -27.63 16.31 43.60
N SER A 140 -28.49 15.98 42.65
CA SER A 140 -29.48 16.77 41.88
C SER A 140 -29.32 18.28 41.72
N ALA A 141 -29.35 18.77 40.47
CA ALA A 141 -30.35 19.71 39.93
C ALA A 141 -29.93 20.18 38.51
N ASP A 142 -30.82 19.97 37.53
CA ASP A 142 -31.00 20.68 36.27
C ASP A 142 -31.62 22.09 36.54
N PRO A 143 -31.81 23.03 35.58
CA PRO A 143 -31.37 23.12 34.18
C PRO A 143 -30.89 24.53 33.71
N SER A 144 -30.54 24.65 32.43
CA SER A 144 -30.57 25.87 31.58
C SER A 144 -29.45 26.89 31.74
N THR A 145 -28.61 26.98 30.72
CA THR A 145 -28.43 28.13 29.81
C THR A 145 -27.16 27.89 28.95
N SER A 146 -27.31 28.02 27.65
CA SER A 146 -26.18 28.33 26.75
C SER A 146 -25.60 29.69 27.12
N PRO A 147 -24.30 29.90 27.04
CA PRO A 147 -23.78 30.65 25.92
C PRO A 147 -22.41 30.19 25.39
N SER A 148 -22.18 30.59 24.15
CA SER A 148 -20.91 30.59 23.41
C SER A 148 -19.70 30.94 24.27
N ALA A 149 -18.65 30.14 24.16
CA ALA A 149 -17.33 30.55 24.57
C ALA A 149 -16.27 29.90 23.66
N GLU A 150 -15.52 30.78 23.11
CA GLU A 150 -14.27 30.75 22.41
C GLU A 150 -13.35 29.57 22.69
N LEU A 151 -12.80 29.05 21.58
CA LEU A 151 -11.63 28.22 21.52
C LEU A 151 -10.40 28.92 22.10
N SER A 152 -9.92 28.46 23.23
CA SER A 152 -8.53 28.66 23.64
C SER A 152 -7.77 27.33 23.55
N ALA A 153 -6.88 27.31 22.62
CA ALA A 153 -5.87 26.29 22.45
C ALA A 153 -4.85 26.39 23.60
N SER A 154 -4.57 25.29 24.28
CA SER A 154 -3.26 24.95 24.83
C SER A 154 -3.33 23.67 25.64
N ALA A 155 -2.87 22.57 25.06
CA ALA A 155 -2.15 21.51 25.76
C ALA A 155 -1.44 20.66 24.71
N GLN A 156 -0.19 20.91 24.52
CA GLN A 156 0.75 20.07 23.79
C GLN A 156 1.23 18.97 24.74
N PRO A 157 1.06 17.70 24.44
CA PRO A 157 1.83 16.67 25.09
C PRO A 157 3.16 16.50 24.33
N SER A 158 4.24 16.86 25.01
CA SER A 158 5.59 16.48 24.63
C SER A 158 5.74 14.96 24.74
N GLY A 159 5.76 14.32 23.62
CA GLY A 159 6.12 12.93 23.46
C GLY A 159 6.64 12.77 22.04
N SER A 160 7.95 12.85 21.86
CA SER A 160 8.62 12.45 20.62
C SER A 160 8.44 10.96 20.42
N PRO A 161 7.76 10.53 19.34
CA PRO A 161 8.06 9.25 18.72
C PRO A 161 9.06 9.52 17.60
N GLY A 162 10.07 8.68 17.54
CA GLY A 162 11.15 8.77 16.59
C GLY A 162 10.71 8.87 15.14
N ALA A 163 11.55 9.56 14.42
CA ALA A 163 11.79 9.54 12.98
C ALA A 163 10.55 9.27 12.11
N SER A 164 9.75 10.31 11.86
CA SER A 164 9.08 10.46 10.58
C SER A 164 10.16 10.54 9.51
N ALA A 165 10.33 9.46 8.77
CA ALA A 165 10.96 9.55 7.47
C ALA A 165 10.08 10.47 6.63
N SER A 166 10.39 11.75 6.59
CA SER A 166 9.98 12.62 5.50
C SER A 166 10.33 11.90 4.21
N PRO A 167 9.47 11.89 3.19
CA PRO A 167 9.88 11.48 1.88
C PRO A 167 11.04 12.41 1.51
N SER A 168 12.24 11.86 1.53
CA SER A 168 13.44 12.56 1.13
C SER A 168 13.17 13.13 -0.24
N ALA A 169 13.19 14.45 -0.37
CA ALA A 169 13.40 15.08 -1.66
C ALA A 169 14.54 14.27 -2.30
N GLN A 170 14.28 13.73 -3.51
CA GLN A 170 15.31 13.03 -4.25
C GLN A 170 16.50 13.96 -4.29
N PRO A 171 17.67 13.55 -3.80
CA PRO A 171 18.86 14.36 -4.00
C PRO A 171 19.03 14.51 -5.52
N SER A 172 19.16 15.74 -5.99
CA SER A 172 19.71 15.98 -7.32
C SER A 172 20.94 15.09 -7.44
N PRO A 173 21.16 14.39 -8.56
CA PRO A 173 22.31 13.53 -8.71
C PRO A 173 23.52 14.36 -8.36
N GLY A 174 24.20 14.02 -7.27
CA GLY A 174 25.49 14.61 -6.93
C GLY A 174 26.44 14.38 -8.12
N PRO A 175 27.55 15.13 -8.23
CA PRO A 175 28.47 14.91 -9.33
C PRO A 175 28.82 13.43 -9.39
N ILE A 176 28.50 12.79 -10.52
CA ILE A 176 28.74 11.37 -10.76
C ILE A 176 30.23 11.14 -10.56
N ALA A 177 30.57 10.18 -9.71
CA ALA A 177 31.95 9.90 -9.41
C ALA A 177 32.66 9.44 -10.70
N ARG A 178 33.73 10.11 -11.08
CA ARG A 178 34.54 9.75 -12.25
C ARG A 178 35.11 8.34 -12.07
N GLY A 179 35.12 7.55 -13.15
CA GLY A 179 35.62 6.18 -13.13
C GLY A 179 34.57 5.15 -12.72
N THR A 180 33.30 5.50 -12.80
CA THR A 180 32.19 4.56 -12.73
C THR A 180 31.76 4.15 -14.14
N GLU A 181 31.22 2.94 -14.30
CA GLU A 181 30.67 2.49 -15.59
C GLU A 181 29.61 3.45 -16.12
N PHE A 182 28.82 4.04 -15.25
CA PHE A 182 27.82 5.05 -15.62
C PHE A 182 28.43 6.34 -16.12
N ALA A 183 29.53 6.82 -15.53
CA ALA A 183 30.23 8.03 -16.02
C ALA A 183 30.84 7.82 -17.41
N ASP A 184 31.41 6.64 -17.64
CA ASP A 184 31.95 6.27 -18.96
C ASP A 184 30.84 6.16 -20.01
N LEU A 185 29.66 5.67 -19.64
CA LEU A 185 28.47 5.63 -20.51
C LEU A 185 27.99 7.06 -20.84
N GLU A 186 27.90 7.94 -19.84
CA GLU A 186 27.46 9.32 -20.02
C GLU A 186 28.43 10.10 -20.93
N ASP A 187 29.73 9.92 -20.76
CA ASP A 187 30.74 10.51 -21.63
C ASP A 187 30.59 10.03 -23.10
N GLN A 188 30.35 8.72 -23.29
CA GLN A 188 30.11 8.16 -24.63
C GLN A 188 28.81 8.65 -25.27
N LEU A 189 27.76 8.84 -24.47
CA LEU A 189 26.50 9.43 -24.95
C LEU A 189 26.68 10.92 -25.29
N ALA A 190 27.41 11.64 -24.45
CA ALA A 190 27.72 13.06 -24.69
C ALA A 190 28.51 13.27 -25.97
N ASP A 191 29.44 12.38 -26.30
CA ASP A 191 30.23 12.43 -27.55
C ASP A 191 29.37 12.21 -28.80
N ARG A 192 28.26 11.44 -28.70
CA ARG A 192 27.40 11.09 -29.84
C ARG A 192 26.16 11.98 -29.99
N LEU A 193 25.58 12.41 -28.87
CA LEU A 193 24.28 13.08 -28.79
C LEU A 193 24.36 14.46 -28.14
N GLY A 194 25.59 14.96 -27.92
CA GLY A 194 25.81 16.21 -27.21
C GLY A 194 25.67 16.06 -25.67
N PRO A 195 26.12 17.10 -24.93
CA PRO A 195 26.13 17.04 -23.47
C PRO A 195 24.72 16.82 -22.91
N GLY A 196 24.60 15.90 -21.95
CA GLY A 196 23.36 15.55 -21.24
C GLY A 196 23.19 16.35 -19.96
N ASP A 197 21.94 16.69 -19.64
CA ASP A 197 21.53 17.26 -18.34
C ASP A 197 20.71 16.21 -17.57
N PRO A 198 21.36 15.43 -16.69
CA PRO A 198 20.66 14.38 -15.93
C PRO A 198 19.84 15.01 -14.80
N ARG A 199 18.52 14.72 -14.76
CA ARG A 199 17.62 15.19 -13.72
C ARG A 199 17.48 14.20 -12.57
N SER A 200 17.56 12.91 -12.86
CA SER A 200 17.44 11.85 -11.84
C SER A 200 18.27 10.64 -12.25
N LEU A 201 18.86 9.97 -11.27
CA LEU A 201 19.57 8.70 -11.44
C LEU A 201 19.20 7.79 -10.26
N ARG A 202 18.71 6.58 -10.56
CA ARG A 202 18.36 5.55 -9.57
C ARG A 202 18.89 4.20 -10.04
N THR A 203 19.53 3.48 -9.15
CA THR A 203 19.95 2.10 -9.39
C THR A 203 19.44 1.20 -8.27
N VAL A 204 18.85 0.08 -8.65
CA VAL A 204 18.35 -0.94 -7.74
C VAL A 204 18.94 -2.27 -8.13
N GLY A 205 19.65 -2.90 -7.20
CA GLY A 205 20.19 -4.25 -7.43
C GLY A 205 19.07 -5.29 -7.56
N PRO A 206 19.24 -6.34 -8.38
CA PRO A 206 18.20 -7.34 -8.64
C PRO A 206 17.79 -8.14 -7.40
N ILE A 207 18.70 -8.32 -6.44
CA ILE A 207 18.41 -8.98 -5.15
C ILE A 207 17.42 -8.15 -4.34
N ILE A 208 17.63 -6.82 -4.31
CA ILE A 208 16.75 -5.88 -3.58
C ILE A 208 15.35 -5.89 -4.19
N GLY A 209 15.24 -5.89 -5.52
CA GLY A 209 13.95 -5.95 -6.21
C GLY A 209 13.16 -7.22 -5.87
N ALA A 210 13.81 -8.38 -5.90
CA ALA A 210 13.19 -9.66 -5.56
C ALA A 210 12.71 -9.70 -4.09
N ASP A 211 13.53 -9.19 -3.17
CA ASP A 211 13.16 -9.08 -1.76
C ASP A 211 11.99 -8.13 -1.54
N LEU A 212 11.92 -7.04 -2.30
CA LEU A 212 10.82 -6.08 -2.22
C LEU A 212 9.50 -6.69 -2.67
N ILE A 213 9.48 -7.46 -3.78
CA ILE A 213 8.29 -8.20 -4.24
C ILE A 213 7.81 -9.15 -3.15
N ARG A 214 8.71 -9.97 -2.62
CA ARG A 214 8.37 -10.97 -1.60
C ARG A 214 7.83 -10.30 -0.33
N SER A 215 8.52 -9.29 0.16
CA SER A 215 8.13 -8.57 1.37
C SER A 215 6.79 -7.85 1.19
N SER A 216 6.55 -7.23 0.03
CA SER A 216 5.29 -6.56 -0.29
C SER A 216 4.12 -7.54 -0.35
N ALA A 217 4.31 -8.70 -0.99
CA ALA A 217 3.27 -9.75 -1.05
C ALA A 217 2.94 -10.28 0.35
N VAL A 218 3.96 -10.57 1.17
CA VAL A 218 3.78 -11.03 2.57
C VAL A 218 3.06 -9.97 3.39
N LEU A 219 3.44 -8.70 3.27
CA LEU A 219 2.82 -7.59 3.99
C LEU A 219 1.33 -7.44 3.65
N ILE A 220 0.97 -7.50 2.37
CA ILE A 220 -0.42 -7.43 1.92
C ILE A 220 -1.21 -8.63 2.47
N ILE A 221 -0.69 -9.86 2.33
CA ILE A 221 -1.38 -11.07 2.80
C ILE A 221 -1.58 -11.04 4.31
N ILE A 222 -0.55 -10.68 5.08
CA ILE A 222 -0.65 -10.60 6.54
C ILE A 222 -1.63 -9.50 6.94
N GLY A 223 -1.57 -8.33 6.31
CA GLY A 223 -2.51 -7.23 6.55
C GLY A 223 -3.96 -7.66 6.32
N GLU A 224 -4.23 -8.36 5.20
CA GLU A 224 -5.56 -8.89 4.88
C GLU A 224 -6.03 -9.92 5.91
N LEU A 225 -5.16 -10.84 6.37
CA LEU A 225 -5.50 -11.83 7.39
C LEU A 225 -5.85 -11.18 8.73
N PHE A 226 -5.11 -10.15 9.15
CA PHE A 226 -5.44 -9.40 10.36
C PHE A 226 -6.78 -8.68 10.23
N LEU A 227 -7.04 -8.04 9.10
CA LEU A 227 -8.33 -7.38 8.83
C LEU A 227 -9.48 -8.38 8.80
N LEU A 228 -9.31 -9.53 8.17
CA LEU A 228 -10.29 -10.62 8.16
C LEU A 228 -10.60 -11.08 9.57
N GLY A 229 -9.58 -11.37 10.38
CA GLY A 229 -9.74 -11.76 11.78
C GLY A 229 -10.48 -10.70 12.60
N TYR A 230 -10.12 -9.43 12.47
CA TYR A 230 -10.80 -8.31 13.12
C TYR A 230 -12.27 -8.20 12.70
N LEU A 231 -12.57 -8.27 11.40
CA LEU A 231 -13.94 -8.16 10.89
C LEU A 231 -14.81 -9.35 11.33
N TRP A 232 -14.27 -10.57 11.34
CA TRP A 232 -15.01 -11.75 11.85
C TRP A 232 -15.31 -11.65 13.33
N MET A 233 -14.36 -11.17 14.12
CA MET A 233 -14.54 -10.97 15.56
C MET A 233 -15.55 -9.84 15.85
N ARG A 234 -15.47 -8.72 15.11
CA ARG A 234 -16.29 -7.52 15.35
C ARG A 234 -17.72 -7.65 14.84
N PHE A 235 -17.91 -8.23 13.66
CA PHE A 235 -19.20 -8.27 12.96
C PHE A 235 -19.78 -9.67 12.78
N GLY A 236 -18.98 -10.71 13.01
CA GLY A 236 -19.34 -12.10 12.78
C GLY A 236 -19.09 -12.54 11.33
N PHE A 237 -19.13 -13.86 11.12
CA PHE A 237 -18.66 -14.50 9.89
C PHE A 237 -19.28 -13.95 8.60
N ARG A 238 -20.60 -13.74 8.56
CA ARG A 238 -21.30 -13.32 7.33
C ARG A 238 -20.93 -11.90 6.89
N PHE A 239 -20.91 -10.98 7.83
CA PHE A 239 -20.53 -9.58 7.56
C PHE A 239 -19.05 -9.48 7.21
N GLY A 240 -18.18 -10.14 7.97
CA GLY A 240 -16.75 -10.15 7.71
C GLY A 240 -16.42 -10.71 6.33
N THR A 241 -17.03 -11.84 5.95
CA THR A 241 -16.80 -12.41 4.62
C THR A 241 -17.31 -11.50 3.50
N ALA A 242 -18.49 -10.87 3.67
CA ALA A 242 -19.00 -9.92 2.67
C ALA A 242 -18.08 -8.70 2.51
N ALA A 243 -17.51 -8.20 3.61
CA ALA A 243 -16.53 -7.12 3.56
C ALA A 243 -15.26 -7.53 2.81
N ILE A 244 -14.72 -8.71 3.09
CA ILE A 244 -13.49 -9.21 2.41
C ILE A 244 -13.70 -9.41 0.92
N VAL A 245 -14.86 -9.94 0.50
CA VAL A 245 -15.18 -10.08 -0.93
C VAL A 245 -15.24 -8.72 -1.62
N ALA A 246 -15.83 -7.70 -0.97
CA ALA A 246 -15.85 -6.35 -1.49
C ALA A 246 -14.45 -5.71 -1.53
N LEU A 247 -13.63 -5.96 -0.52
CA LEU A 247 -12.25 -5.49 -0.46
C LEU A 247 -11.38 -6.11 -1.55
N LEU A 248 -11.50 -7.43 -1.76
CA LEU A 248 -10.80 -8.11 -2.84
C LEU A 248 -11.21 -7.58 -4.22
N HIS A 249 -12.50 -7.26 -4.41
CA HIS A 249 -12.99 -6.58 -5.61
C HIS A 249 -12.26 -5.25 -5.83
N ASP A 250 -12.08 -4.43 -4.79
CA ASP A 250 -11.43 -3.12 -4.90
C ASP A 250 -9.95 -3.26 -5.26
N VAL A 251 -9.24 -4.18 -4.63
CA VAL A 251 -7.85 -4.49 -4.96
C VAL A 251 -7.72 -4.96 -6.41
N ILE A 252 -8.58 -5.89 -6.86
CA ILE A 252 -8.58 -6.38 -8.24
C ILE A 252 -8.88 -5.24 -9.22
N LEU A 253 -9.79 -4.33 -8.89
CA LEU A 253 -10.13 -3.19 -9.74
C LEU A 253 -8.94 -2.25 -9.91
N VAL A 254 -8.26 -1.89 -8.82
CA VAL A 254 -7.10 -0.99 -8.87
C VAL A 254 -5.95 -1.66 -9.62
N VAL A 255 -5.57 -2.87 -9.24
CA VAL A 255 -4.48 -3.63 -9.89
C VAL A 255 -4.82 -3.88 -11.37
N GLY A 256 -6.08 -4.25 -11.67
CA GLY A 256 -6.55 -4.44 -13.02
C GLY A 256 -6.51 -3.18 -13.88
N THR A 257 -6.87 -2.04 -13.31
CA THR A 257 -6.76 -0.74 -14.00
C THR A 257 -5.29 -0.44 -14.32
N PHE A 258 -4.37 -0.69 -13.40
CA PHE A 258 -2.94 -0.54 -13.65
C PHE A 258 -2.41 -1.53 -14.69
N ALA A 259 -2.96 -2.74 -14.76
CA ALA A 259 -2.62 -3.68 -15.83
C ALA A 259 -3.08 -3.16 -17.21
N ILE A 260 -4.26 -2.56 -17.30
CA ILE A 260 -4.73 -1.92 -18.52
C ILE A 260 -3.85 -0.73 -18.91
N LEU A 261 -3.54 0.16 -17.94
CA LEU A 261 -2.67 1.30 -18.17
C LEU A 261 -1.25 0.89 -18.56
N GLY A 262 -0.73 -0.16 -17.91
CA GLY A 262 0.58 -0.74 -18.25
C GLY A 262 0.64 -1.30 -19.66
N TYR A 263 -0.43 -1.99 -20.10
CA TYR A 263 -0.50 -2.57 -21.43
C TYR A 263 -0.59 -1.50 -22.55
N PHE A 264 -1.45 -0.49 -22.39
CA PHE A 264 -1.70 0.51 -23.42
C PHE A 264 -0.83 1.76 -23.33
N LEU A 265 -0.47 2.19 -22.12
CA LEU A 265 0.20 3.46 -21.86
C LEU A 265 1.59 3.29 -21.25
N ASN A 266 2.06 2.06 -21.09
CA ASN A 266 3.34 1.75 -20.45
C ASN A 266 3.49 2.35 -19.05
N VAL A 267 2.39 2.48 -18.30
CA VAL A 267 2.43 2.97 -16.93
C VAL A 267 3.02 1.89 -16.04
N GLU A 268 4.10 2.23 -15.35
CA GLU A 268 4.77 1.36 -14.39
C GLU A 268 4.23 1.59 -12.99
N PHE A 269 4.27 0.55 -12.16
CA PHE A 269 3.99 0.63 -10.73
C PHE A 269 5.28 0.40 -9.94
N ASP A 270 5.47 1.20 -8.89
CA ASP A 270 6.64 1.24 -8.03
C ASP A 270 6.33 0.75 -6.60
N ALA A 271 7.28 0.85 -5.70
CA ALA A 271 7.09 0.50 -4.29
C ALA A 271 6.01 1.34 -3.60
N LEU A 272 5.79 2.59 -4.04
CA LEU A 272 4.73 3.44 -3.51
C LEU A 272 3.34 2.91 -3.86
N PHE A 273 3.18 2.21 -4.98
CA PHE A 273 1.93 1.55 -5.34
C PHE A 273 1.50 0.50 -4.31
N VAL A 274 2.43 -0.25 -3.72
CA VAL A 274 2.13 -1.20 -2.63
C VAL A 274 1.60 -0.45 -1.40
N THR A 275 2.21 0.68 -1.07
CA THR A 275 1.74 1.56 0.01
C THR A 275 0.35 2.11 -0.28
N ALA A 276 0.09 2.47 -1.56
CA ALA A 276 -1.25 2.86 -2.00
C ALA A 276 -2.27 1.74 -1.80
N LEU A 277 -1.95 0.50 -2.20
CA LEU A 277 -2.85 -0.65 -2.00
C LEU A 277 -3.21 -0.86 -0.53
N LEU A 278 -2.22 -0.82 0.38
CA LEU A 278 -2.48 -0.95 1.82
C LEU A 278 -3.38 0.18 2.35
N THR A 279 -3.17 1.40 1.86
CA THR A 279 -3.98 2.56 2.23
C THR A 279 -5.41 2.43 1.70
N ILE A 280 -5.59 1.95 0.47
CA ILE A 280 -6.90 1.68 -0.15
C ILE A 280 -7.65 0.61 0.63
N ILE A 281 -6.98 -0.47 1.01
CA ILE A 281 -7.53 -1.54 1.85
C ILE A 281 -8.08 -0.96 3.15
N ALA A 282 -7.30 -0.14 3.84
CA ALA A 282 -7.74 0.49 5.09
C ALA A 282 -8.93 1.44 4.90
N PHE A 283 -8.92 2.24 3.82
CA PHE A 283 -10.00 3.18 3.49
C PHE A 283 -11.30 2.45 3.13
N SER A 284 -11.25 1.43 2.28
CA SER A 284 -12.41 0.64 1.86
C SER A 284 -13.05 -0.09 3.03
N VAL A 285 -12.24 -0.69 3.91
CA VAL A 285 -12.74 -1.35 5.12
C VAL A 285 -13.41 -0.35 6.05
N HIS A 286 -12.84 0.84 6.24
CA HIS A 286 -13.44 1.89 7.10
C HIS A 286 -14.86 2.23 6.64
N ASP A 287 -15.06 2.46 5.34
CA ASP A 287 -16.36 2.82 4.78
C ASP A 287 -17.37 1.67 4.89
N THR A 288 -16.92 0.43 4.65
CA THR A 288 -17.73 -0.79 4.82
C THR A 288 -18.16 -0.97 6.28
N ILE A 289 -17.30 -0.69 7.25
CA ILE A 289 -17.62 -0.75 8.69
C ILE A 289 -18.75 0.21 9.03
N VAL A 290 -18.72 1.44 8.53
CA VAL A 290 -19.77 2.45 8.77
C VAL A 290 -21.13 1.95 8.28
N VAL A 291 -21.18 1.39 7.07
CA VAL A 291 -22.42 0.81 6.51
C VAL A 291 -22.90 -0.37 7.33
N PHE A 292 -22.01 -1.28 7.69
CA PHE A 292 -22.36 -2.52 8.43
C PHE A 292 -22.80 -2.25 9.87
N ASP A 293 -22.17 -1.29 10.54
CA ASP A 293 -22.59 -0.89 11.88
C ASP A 293 -24.02 -0.33 11.85
N ARG A 294 -24.33 0.49 10.82
CA ARG A 294 -25.68 1.01 10.62
C ARG A 294 -26.71 -0.08 10.29
N ILE A 295 -26.35 -1.06 9.48
CA ILE A 295 -27.21 -2.22 9.20
C ILE A 295 -27.50 -3.00 10.50
N ARG A 296 -26.48 -3.20 11.32
CA ARG A 296 -26.62 -3.90 12.61
C ARG A 296 -27.53 -3.14 13.58
N GLU A 297 -27.37 -1.82 13.66
CA GLU A 297 -28.22 -0.95 14.48
C GLU A 297 -29.69 -0.99 14.01
N ASN A 298 -29.93 -0.79 12.72
CA ASN A 298 -31.27 -0.79 12.15
C ASN A 298 -31.94 -2.17 12.24
N ARG A 299 -31.19 -3.25 12.21
CA ARG A 299 -31.72 -4.60 12.39
C ARG A 299 -32.36 -4.80 13.76
N ILE A 300 -31.84 -4.11 14.79
CA ILE A 300 -32.45 -4.15 16.14
C ILE A 300 -33.66 -3.23 16.19
N ARG A 301 -33.58 -2.03 15.61
CA ARG A 301 -34.65 -1.03 15.64
C ARG A 301 -35.87 -1.41 14.81
N HIS A 302 -35.66 -2.12 13.68
CA HIS A 302 -36.69 -2.48 12.70
C HIS A 302 -36.85 -4.01 12.60
N ALA A 303 -36.92 -4.70 13.73
CA ALA A 303 -36.92 -6.17 13.80
C ALA A 303 -38.09 -6.86 13.05
N GLY A 304 -39.16 -6.11 12.70
CA GLY A 304 -40.31 -6.63 11.96
C GLY A 304 -40.21 -6.51 10.44
N GLU A 305 -39.19 -5.80 9.92
CA GLU A 305 -39.04 -5.58 8.49
C GLU A 305 -38.17 -6.65 7.83
N SER A 306 -38.31 -6.78 6.49
CA SER A 306 -37.45 -7.70 5.73
C SER A 306 -36.00 -7.20 5.75
N PHE A 307 -35.05 -8.13 5.74
CA PHE A 307 -33.62 -7.78 5.82
C PHE A 307 -33.18 -6.86 4.66
N GLY A 308 -33.73 -7.05 3.44
CA GLY A 308 -33.43 -6.18 2.31
C GLY A 308 -33.88 -4.73 2.52
N VAL A 309 -35.05 -4.52 3.13
CA VAL A 309 -35.56 -3.17 3.46
C VAL A 309 -34.67 -2.51 4.51
N ILE A 310 -34.27 -3.23 5.56
CA ILE A 310 -33.35 -2.73 6.60
C ILE A 310 -32.03 -2.29 5.98
N VAL A 311 -31.46 -3.11 5.10
CA VAL A 311 -30.19 -2.80 4.42
C VAL A 311 -30.35 -1.57 3.53
N ASN A 312 -31.42 -1.49 2.73
CA ASN A 312 -31.68 -0.34 1.86
C ASN A 312 -31.79 0.97 2.67
N HIS A 313 -32.50 0.93 3.78
CA HIS A 313 -32.64 2.06 4.69
C HIS A 313 -31.29 2.48 5.29
N SER A 314 -30.49 1.52 5.72
CA SER A 314 -29.16 1.75 6.29
C SER A 314 -28.19 2.38 5.30
N ILE A 315 -28.19 1.90 4.04
CA ILE A 315 -27.39 2.47 2.96
C ILE A 315 -27.77 3.95 2.74
N LEU A 316 -29.05 4.26 2.60
CA LEU A 316 -29.52 5.62 2.38
C LEU A 316 -29.15 6.58 3.52
N GLN A 317 -29.08 6.10 4.75
CA GLN A 317 -28.67 6.88 5.91
C GLN A 317 -27.16 7.19 5.94
N THR A 318 -26.32 6.29 5.42
CA THR A 318 -24.85 6.43 5.46
C THR A 318 -24.27 7.00 4.16
N MET A 319 -24.95 6.80 3.04
CA MET A 319 -24.48 7.12 1.69
C MET A 319 -24.02 8.57 1.54
N SER A 320 -24.77 9.54 2.08
CA SER A 320 -24.41 10.96 1.98
C SER A 320 -23.06 11.23 2.65
N ARG A 321 -22.81 10.64 3.82
CA ARG A 321 -21.55 10.79 4.53
C ARG A 321 -20.40 10.15 3.76
N SER A 322 -20.56 8.91 3.29
CA SER A 322 -19.53 8.20 2.51
C SER A 322 -19.17 8.96 1.23
N ILE A 323 -20.17 9.46 0.50
CA ILE A 323 -19.94 10.24 -0.74
C ILE A 323 -19.20 11.55 -0.44
N ILE A 324 -19.60 12.31 0.58
CA ILE A 324 -18.96 13.59 0.90
C ILE A 324 -17.51 13.38 1.31
N THR A 325 -17.22 12.40 2.20
CA THR A 325 -15.84 12.09 2.60
C THR A 325 -14.98 11.66 1.42
N SER A 326 -15.51 10.81 0.55
CA SER A 326 -14.78 10.34 -0.63
C SER A 326 -14.54 11.42 -1.66
N ILE A 327 -15.50 12.30 -1.91
CA ILE A 327 -15.32 13.46 -2.81
C ILE A 327 -14.22 14.38 -2.27
N THR A 328 -14.22 14.66 -0.96
CA THR A 328 -13.19 15.52 -0.35
C THR A 328 -11.78 14.95 -0.58
N VAL A 329 -11.60 13.65 -0.33
CA VAL A 329 -10.32 12.96 -0.56
C VAL A 329 -10.01 12.89 -2.06
N ALA A 330 -11.00 12.57 -2.90
CA ALA A 330 -10.82 12.46 -4.35
C ALA A 330 -10.42 13.78 -5.00
N VAL A 331 -10.96 14.93 -4.55
CA VAL A 331 -10.55 16.26 -5.04
C VAL A 331 -9.08 16.54 -4.68
N THR A 332 -8.66 16.22 -3.46
CA THR A 332 -7.28 16.40 -3.03
C THR A 332 -6.32 15.50 -3.84
N LEU A 333 -6.68 14.22 -3.98
CA LEU A 333 -5.89 13.28 -4.79
C LEU A 333 -5.92 13.63 -6.28
N GLY A 334 -7.04 14.12 -6.79
CA GLY A 334 -7.17 14.64 -8.16
C GLY A 334 -6.23 15.82 -8.41
N ALA A 335 -6.14 16.74 -7.48
CA ALA A 335 -5.15 17.83 -7.54
C ALA A 335 -3.71 17.30 -7.55
N LEU A 336 -3.41 16.29 -6.73
CA LEU A 336 -2.10 15.63 -6.72
C LEU A 336 -1.77 14.97 -8.07
N VAL A 337 -2.74 14.29 -8.69
CA VAL A 337 -2.56 13.63 -9.98
C VAL A 337 -2.34 14.64 -11.12
N LEU A 338 -3.06 15.78 -11.10
CA LEU A 338 -3.00 16.77 -12.16
C LEU A 338 -1.82 17.72 -12.02
N LEU A 339 -1.51 18.15 -10.79
CA LEU A 339 -0.55 19.21 -10.49
C LEU A 339 0.73 18.70 -9.83
N GLY A 340 0.72 17.46 -9.34
CA GLY A 340 1.86 16.87 -8.64
C GLY A 340 3.02 16.49 -9.56
N PRO A 341 4.22 16.32 -8.98
CA PRO A 341 5.38 15.87 -9.72
C PRO A 341 5.18 14.44 -10.26
N PRO A 342 5.84 14.09 -11.40
CA PRO A 342 5.70 12.78 -12.02
C PRO A 342 5.95 11.59 -11.09
N THR A 343 6.88 11.74 -10.16
CA THR A 343 7.30 10.68 -9.22
C THR A 343 6.20 10.17 -8.28
N ILE A 344 5.25 11.04 -7.90
CA ILE A 344 4.15 10.65 -6.99
C ILE A 344 2.79 10.60 -7.70
N ARG A 345 2.75 10.90 -9.00
CA ARG A 345 1.51 10.93 -9.78
C ARG A 345 0.86 9.55 -9.86
N THR A 346 1.65 8.51 -10.09
CA THR A 346 1.22 7.10 -10.15
C THR A 346 0.62 6.65 -8.82
N PHE A 347 1.29 6.98 -7.71
CA PHE A 347 0.79 6.76 -6.36
C PHE A 347 -0.55 7.47 -6.11
N GLY A 348 -0.63 8.76 -6.45
CA GLY A 348 -1.85 9.56 -6.33
C GLY A 348 -3.01 8.98 -7.16
N LEU A 349 -2.71 8.50 -8.37
CA LEU A 349 -3.70 7.86 -9.25
C LEU A 349 -4.22 6.55 -8.66
N ALA A 350 -3.34 5.72 -8.10
CA ALA A 350 -3.74 4.48 -7.43
C ALA A 350 -4.69 4.77 -6.27
N LEU A 351 -4.32 5.72 -5.39
CA LEU A 351 -5.16 6.13 -4.27
C LEU A 351 -6.52 6.69 -4.74
N LEU A 352 -6.54 7.54 -5.77
CA LEU A 352 -7.77 8.11 -6.31
C LEU A 352 -8.73 7.01 -6.81
N LEU A 353 -8.22 6.09 -7.61
CA LEU A 353 -8.98 4.95 -8.10
C LEU A 353 -9.49 4.08 -6.94
N GLY A 354 -8.65 3.83 -5.95
CA GLY A 354 -9.00 3.03 -4.78
C GLY A 354 -10.07 3.68 -3.91
N VAL A 355 -10.00 4.98 -3.67
CA VAL A 355 -11.02 5.73 -2.90
C VAL A 355 -12.37 5.70 -3.61
N VAL A 356 -12.39 5.93 -4.92
CA VAL A 356 -13.62 5.89 -5.73
C VAL A 356 -14.19 4.47 -5.74
N SER A 357 -13.36 3.44 -5.97
CA SER A 357 -13.76 2.03 -5.93
C SER A 357 -14.29 1.62 -4.57
N GLY A 358 -13.56 1.92 -3.49
CA GLY A 358 -13.92 1.54 -2.12
C GLY A 358 -15.25 2.15 -1.67
N THR A 359 -15.52 3.39 -2.05
CA THR A 359 -16.81 4.03 -1.79
C THR A 359 -17.94 3.36 -2.57
N TYR A 360 -17.69 3.04 -3.83
CA TYR A 360 -18.66 2.30 -4.64
C TYR A 360 -18.91 0.90 -4.04
N SER A 361 -17.87 0.17 -3.72
CA SER A 361 -17.99 -1.23 -3.31
C SER A 361 -18.63 -1.39 -1.92
N SER A 362 -18.37 -0.48 -0.98
CA SER A 362 -18.98 -0.52 0.36
C SER A 362 -20.50 -0.37 0.29
N ILE A 363 -21.00 0.49 -0.59
CA ILE A 363 -22.43 0.77 -0.78
C ILE A 363 -23.11 -0.28 -1.68
N PHE A 364 -22.48 -0.58 -2.83
CA PHE A 364 -23.12 -1.33 -3.91
C PHE A 364 -22.69 -2.79 -4.01
N ASN A 365 -21.60 -3.22 -3.37
CA ASN A 365 -21.14 -4.61 -3.36
C ASN A 365 -21.27 -5.25 -1.98
N ALA A 366 -20.61 -4.73 -0.94
CA ALA A 366 -20.57 -5.37 0.38
C ALA A 366 -21.97 -5.59 0.97
N ALA A 367 -22.81 -4.54 0.95
CA ALA A 367 -24.18 -4.62 1.45
C ALA A 367 -25.07 -5.56 0.61
N GLN A 368 -24.89 -5.58 -0.71
CA GLN A 368 -25.67 -6.44 -1.62
C GLN A 368 -25.29 -7.91 -1.49
N ILE A 369 -24.00 -8.21 -1.32
CA ILE A 369 -23.50 -9.58 -1.03
C ILE A 369 -24.15 -10.11 0.24
N LEU A 370 -24.23 -9.26 1.27
CA LEU A 370 -24.84 -9.62 2.54
C LEU A 370 -26.34 -9.95 2.40
N VAL A 371 -27.09 -9.17 1.60
CA VAL A 371 -28.50 -9.43 1.30
C VAL A 371 -28.66 -10.73 0.50
N ALA A 372 -27.86 -10.91 -0.55
CA ALA A 372 -27.89 -12.11 -1.37
C ALA A 372 -27.61 -13.37 -0.55
N TRP A 373 -26.65 -13.30 0.37
CA TRP A 373 -26.34 -14.40 1.29
C TRP A 373 -27.51 -14.71 2.23
N ASN A 374 -28.11 -13.67 2.79
CA ASN A 374 -29.26 -13.85 3.70
C ASN A 374 -30.43 -14.53 2.98
N GLU A 375 -30.77 -14.08 1.77
CA GLU A 375 -31.85 -14.69 0.96
C GLU A 375 -31.52 -16.15 0.57
N TRP A 376 -30.28 -16.43 0.19
CA TRP A 376 -29.86 -17.78 -0.16
C TRP A 376 -30.00 -18.74 1.05
N ASP A 377 -29.60 -18.29 2.24
CA ASP A 377 -29.76 -19.06 3.48
C ASP A 377 -31.24 -19.28 3.84
N ALA A 378 -32.09 -18.26 3.66
CA ALA A 378 -33.52 -18.38 3.83
C ALA A 378 -34.13 -19.43 2.88
N ARG A 379 -33.79 -19.38 1.59
CA ARG A 379 -34.23 -20.37 0.58
C ARG A 379 -33.76 -21.79 0.90
N ARG A 380 -32.57 -21.96 1.48
CA ARG A 380 -32.08 -23.28 1.91
C ARG A 380 -32.89 -23.86 3.07
N ARG A 381 -33.33 -23.01 4.00
CA ARG A 381 -34.14 -23.43 5.15
C ARG A 381 -35.57 -23.81 4.78
N THR A 382 -36.11 -23.22 3.72
CA THR A 382 -37.50 -23.47 3.26
C THR A 382 -37.62 -24.62 2.26
N ARG A 383 -36.50 -25.25 1.82
CA ARG A 383 -36.57 -26.43 0.94
C ARG A 383 -37.20 -27.61 1.68
N PRO A 384 -38.28 -28.25 1.12
CA PRO A 384 -38.87 -29.44 1.68
C PRO A 384 -37.85 -30.59 1.65
N GLY A 385 -37.39 -31.01 2.77
CA GLY A 385 -36.36 -32.08 2.91
C GLY A 385 -35.30 -31.78 3.98
N ALA A 386 -35.24 -30.57 4.53
CA ALA A 386 -34.35 -30.18 5.62
C ALA A 386 -35.01 -30.32 7.01
N ALA A 387 -36.14 -31.03 7.10
CA ALA A 387 -36.74 -31.36 8.40
C ALA A 387 -35.77 -32.24 9.17
N LYS A 388 -35.11 -31.69 10.21
CA LYS A 388 -34.44 -32.50 11.22
C LYS A 388 -35.42 -33.60 11.70
N PRO A 389 -34.97 -34.87 11.75
CA PRO A 389 -35.81 -35.90 12.35
C PRO A 389 -36.17 -35.44 13.77
N ALA A 390 -37.47 -35.42 14.06
CA ALA A 390 -37.98 -35.15 15.39
C ALA A 390 -37.25 -36.10 16.37
N ARG A 391 -36.52 -35.54 17.32
CA ARG A 391 -36.06 -36.35 18.47
C ARG A 391 -37.29 -36.95 19.09
N SER A 392 -37.47 -38.26 18.89
CA SER A 392 -38.47 -39.05 19.64
C SER A 392 -38.14 -38.87 21.11
N ALA A 393 -39.02 -38.20 21.83
CA ALA A 393 -39.02 -38.23 23.28
C ALA A 393 -39.37 -39.66 23.69
N SER A 394 -38.35 -40.46 24.01
CA SER A 394 -38.55 -41.69 24.74
C SER A 394 -38.90 -41.31 26.18
N ARG A 395 -40.08 -41.75 26.57
CA ARG A 395 -40.52 -41.77 27.96
C ARG A 395 -39.60 -42.60 28.84
#